data_7420cf34b584c43fe7ce160b12fade14
#
_entry.id   7420cf34b584c43fe7ce160b12fade14
#
_cell.length_a   1.000
_cell.length_b   1.000
_cell.length_c   1.000
_cell.angle_alpha   90.00
_cell.angle_beta   90.00
_cell.angle_gamma   90.00
#
_symmetry.space_group_name_H-M   'P 1'
#
loop_
_entity.id
_entity.type
_entity.pdbx_description
1 polymer ?
#
loop_
_entity_poly.entity_id
_entity_poly.type
_entity_poly.pdbx_seq_one_letter_code
_entity_poly.pdbx_strand_id
1 'polypeptide(L)'
;ACLVGSEMCIRDRVNHTAGGYIFYQSPEYHRITRFRGNGVPMDRPGHYVYLRDAKDGDYWSISWQPVGKPLDQAKYTCRHGMSYTTYECDYKGIKASQTLMVPMDDAVELWDVRLKNTTDKERRISVFSYCEFSFHHIMIDNQNFQMSLYCAGSSYDENIIEYDLFYEEFGYQYFTSNVTPDGFDCLRDSFLGC
;
A
#
# COMPACT_ATOMS: atom_id res chain seq x y z
N ALA A 1 -3.08 -5.88 -23.36
CA ALA A 1 -2.89 -7.25 -23.80
C ALA A 1 -2.11 -7.99 -22.72
N CYS A 2 -2.78 -8.86 -22.02
CA CYS A 2 -2.11 -9.76 -21.11
C CYS A 2 -1.46 -10.85 -21.97
N LEU A 3 -0.15 -10.80 -22.14
CA LEU A 3 0.60 -11.89 -22.75
C LEU A 3 0.53 -13.10 -21.80
N VAL A 4 -0.16 -14.12 -22.24
CA VAL A 4 -0.15 -15.46 -21.67
C VAL A 4 1.28 -15.97 -21.81
N GLY A 5 2.00 -16.20 -20.75
CA GLY A 5 3.24 -16.94 -20.84
C GLY A 5 4.35 -16.72 -19.84
N SER A 6 4.20 -15.98 -18.77
CA SER A 6 5.17 -16.08 -17.66
C SER A 6 4.48 -16.50 -16.38
N GLU A 7 4.89 -17.63 -15.84
CA GLU A 7 4.37 -18.22 -14.60
C GLU A 7 4.74 -17.40 -13.36
N MET A 8 5.44 -16.28 -13.50
CA MET A 8 6.01 -15.49 -12.40
C MET A 8 5.58 -14.03 -12.36
N CYS A 9 4.43 -13.67 -12.91
CA CYS A 9 3.98 -12.28 -12.86
C CYS A 9 3.03 -12.03 -11.70
N ILE A 10 3.38 -11.11 -10.83
CA ILE A 10 2.41 -10.45 -9.97
C ILE A 10 1.60 -9.43 -10.78
N ARG A 11 0.40 -9.13 -10.32
CA ARG A 11 -0.47 -8.13 -10.93
C ARG A 11 -1.11 -7.29 -9.84
N ASP A 12 -1.26 -6.01 -10.14
CA ASP A 12 -1.92 -5.06 -9.29
C ASP A 12 -3.31 -4.70 -9.83
N ARG A 13 -4.26 -4.53 -8.91
CA ARG A 13 -5.59 -3.99 -9.18
C ARG A 13 -5.89 -2.89 -8.17
N VAL A 14 -5.81 -1.66 -8.61
CA VAL A 14 -6.08 -0.49 -7.77
C VAL A 14 -7.18 0.36 -8.37
N ASN A 15 -7.95 0.98 -7.51
CA ASN A 15 -8.95 1.98 -7.88
C ASN A 15 -8.37 3.42 -7.76
N HIS A 16 -9.18 4.41 -8.12
CA HIS A 16 -8.80 5.82 -8.08
C HIS A 16 -8.50 6.38 -6.67
N THR A 17 -8.71 5.60 -5.61
CA THR A 17 -8.41 6.00 -4.22
C THR A 17 -7.31 5.14 -3.58
N ALA A 18 -6.52 4.41 -4.38
CA ALA A 18 -5.48 3.46 -4.00
C ALA A 18 -5.95 2.25 -3.19
N GLY A 19 -7.26 2.06 -3.04
CA GLY A 19 -7.81 0.79 -2.57
C GLY A 19 -7.61 -0.28 -3.64
N GLY A 20 -7.10 -1.44 -3.24
CA GLY A 20 -6.81 -2.49 -4.19
C GLY A 20 -5.98 -3.61 -3.59
N TYR A 21 -5.45 -4.46 -4.46
CA TYR A 21 -4.68 -5.62 -4.05
C TYR A 21 -3.72 -6.10 -5.14
N ILE A 22 -2.65 -6.72 -4.69
CA ILE A 22 -1.69 -7.44 -5.51
C ILE A 22 -2.01 -8.93 -5.45
N PHE A 23 -1.84 -9.62 -6.55
CA PHE A 23 -1.99 -11.07 -6.64
C PHE A 23 -0.94 -11.69 -7.56
N TYR A 24 -0.69 -12.97 -7.33
CA TYR A 24 0.21 -13.79 -8.11
C TYR A 24 -0.60 -14.84 -8.88
N GLN A 25 -0.40 -14.98 -10.19
CA GLN A 25 -1.11 -15.89 -11.09
C GLN A 25 -2.64 -15.75 -11.09
N SER A 26 -3.29 -15.96 -9.96
CA SER A 26 -4.76 -15.96 -9.85
C SER A 26 -5.23 -15.02 -8.75
N PRO A 27 -6.20 -14.12 -9.03
CA PRO A 27 -6.75 -13.22 -8.02
C PRO A 27 -7.58 -13.94 -6.95
N GLU A 28 -7.94 -15.18 -7.18
CA GLU A 28 -8.76 -15.99 -6.27
C GLU A 28 -7.91 -16.77 -5.27
N TYR A 29 -6.78 -17.33 -5.72
CA TYR A 29 -6.00 -18.31 -4.97
C TYR A 29 -4.70 -17.78 -4.41
N HIS A 30 -4.13 -16.72 -4.99
CA HIS A 30 -2.80 -16.23 -4.61
C HIS A 30 -2.83 -14.71 -4.38
N ARG A 31 -3.57 -14.30 -3.37
CA ARG A 31 -3.67 -12.91 -2.95
C ARG A 31 -2.46 -12.53 -2.11
N ILE A 32 -1.64 -11.58 -2.58
CA ILE A 32 -0.45 -11.10 -1.86
C ILE A 32 -0.84 -10.05 -0.82
N THR A 33 -1.65 -9.06 -1.23
CA THR A 33 -2.16 -8.05 -0.31
C THR A 33 -3.66 -8.19 -0.12
N ARG A 34 -4.12 -7.83 1.07
CA ARG A 34 -5.52 -7.93 1.46
C ARG A 34 -6.38 -6.94 0.71
N PHE A 35 -7.58 -7.38 0.38
CA PHE A 35 -8.66 -6.54 -0.12
C PHE A 35 -10.01 -7.08 0.33
N ARG A 36 -10.87 -6.21 0.85
CA ARG A 36 -12.25 -6.54 1.20
C ARG A 36 -13.20 -5.89 0.22
N GLY A 37 -13.91 -6.71 -0.55
CA GLY A 37 -14.84 -6.24 -1.58
C GLY A 37 -16.13 -5.60 -1.05
N ASN A 38 -16.52 -5.91 0.17
CA ASN A 38 -17.83 -5.51 0.73
C ASN A 38 -17.82 -4.12 1.39
N GLY A 39 -16.78 -3.32 1.19
CA GLY A 39 -16.81 -1.89 1.42
C GLY A 39 -17.38 -1.40 2.74
N VAL A 40 -17.11 -2.09 3.86
CA VAL A 40 -17.32 -1.45 5.16
C VAL A 40 -16.44 -0.21 5.20
N PRO A 41 -16.99 0.99 5.34
CA PRO A 41 -16.25 2.24 5.10
C PRO A 41 -15.02 2.46 5.97
N MET A 42 -14.90 1.72 7.05
CA MET A 42 -13.91 1.92 8.11
C MET A 42 -12.61 1.13 7.90
N ASP A 43 -12.58 0.19 6.95
CA ASP A 43 -11.44 -0.70 6.78
C ASP A 43 -11.23 -0.97 5.28
N ARG A 44 -10.41 -0.14 4.65
CA ARG A 44 -10.12 -0.24 3.21
C ARG A 44 -8.65 -0.57 3.02
N PRO A 45 -8.28 -1.85 2.89
CA PRO A 45 -6.94 -2.24 2.52
C PRO A 45 -6.56 -1.67 1.15
N GLY A 46 -5.30 -1.24 1.03
CA GLY A 46 -4.79 -0.66 -0.20
C GLY A 46 -3.31 -0.35 -0.09
N HIS A 47 -2.80 0.39 -1.07
CA HIS A 47 -1.40 0.78 -1.19
C HIS A 47 -1.25 2.26 -0.80
N TYR A 48 -1.15 2.53 0.49
CA TYR A 48 -1.24 3.89 1.00
C TYR A 48 0.11 4.45 1.41
N VAL A 49 0.30 5.72 1.13
CA VAL A 49 1.37 6.54 1.71
C VAL A 49 0.72 7.68 2.47
N TYR A 50 0.99 7.73 3.78
CA TYR A 50 0.54 8.80 4.65
C TYR A 50 1.65 9.81 4.87
N LEU A 51 1.26 11.05 5.01
CA LEU A 51 2.12 12.18 5.33
C LEU A 51 1.63 12.83 6.61
N ARG A 52 2.57 13.20 7.49
CA ARG A 52 2.25 13.90 8.73
C ARG A 52 3.15 15.11 8.88
N ASP A 53 2.54 16.27 9.10
CA ASP A 53 3.26 17.50 9.44
C ASP A 53 3.70 17.47 10.91
N ALA A 54 4.99 17.57 11.16
CA ALA A 54 5.52 17.58 12.51
C ALA A 54 5.15 18.86 13.30
N LYS A 55 4.74 19.93 12.62
CA LYS A 55 4.42 21.21 13.24
C LYS A 55 3.11 21.18 14.03
N ASP A 56 2.07 20.62 13.46
CA ASP A 56 0.72 20.62 14.03
C ASP A 56 0.14 19.21 14.21
N GLY A 57 0.89 18.18 13.78
CA GLY A 57 0.47 16.78 13.88
C GLY A 57 -0.61 16.38 12.87
N ASP A 58 -1.02 17.28 12.00
CA ASP A 58 -2.00 16.98 10.96
C ASP A 58 -1.44 15.96 9.96
N TYR A 59 -2.28 15.03 9.52
CA TYR A 59 -1.89 13.96 8.62
C TYR A 59 -2.89 13.79 7.48
N TRP A 60 -2.41 13.32 6.34
CA TRP A 60 -3.18 13.03 5.14
C TRP A 60 -2.58 11.87 4.36
N SER A 61 -3.29 11.35 3.38
CA SER A 61 -2.77 10.36 2.44
C SER A 61 -2.56 10.99 1.07
N ILE A 62 -1.61 10.44 0.27
CA ILE A 62 -1.36 10.91 -1.10
C ILE A 62 -2.56 10.62 -2.00
N SER A 63 -3.21 9.47 -1.84
CA SER A 63 -4.54 9.20 -2.39
C SER A 63 -5.62 9.82 -1.50
N TRP A 64 -6.79 10.12 -2.06
CA TRP A 64 -7.88 10.71 -1.25
C TRP A 64 -8.29 9.81 -0.07
N GLN A 65 -8.46 8.52 -0.29
CA GLN A 65 -8.62 7.55 0.79
C GLN A 65 -7.24 7.12 1.31
N PRO A 66 -7.13 6.65 2.55
CA PRO A 66 -8.21 6.46 3.52
C PRO A 66 -8.53 7.69 4.38
N VAL A 67 -7.70 8.73 4.38
CA VAL A 67 -7.89 9.89 5.28
C VAL A 67 -9.05 10.79 4.86
N GLY A 68 -9.21 11.02 3.55
CA GLY A 68 -10.37 11.74 3.00
C GLY A 68 -10.41 13.22 3.38
N LYS A 69 -9.32 13.98 3.22
CA LYS A 69 -9.37 15.44 3.44
C LYS A 69 -10.43 16.10 2.56
N PRO A 70 -11.10 17.16 3.05
CA PRO A 70 -12.10 17.90 2.28
C PRO A 70 -11.53 18.41 0.94
N LEU A 71 -12.29 18.22 -0.14
CA LEU A 71 -11.83 18.54 -1.50
C LEU A 71 -11.74 20.04 -1.79
N ASP A 72 -12.29 20.88 -0.94
CA ASP A 72 -12.11 22.33 -0.94
C ASP A 72 -10.76 22.77 -0.32
N GLN A 73 -10.13 21.90 0.47
CA GLN A 73 -8.87 22.17 1.14
C GLN A 73 -7.68 21.46 0.49
N ALA A 74 -7.91 20.30 -0.13
CA ALA A 74 -6.89 19.48 -0.74
C ALA A 74 -7.27 19.09 -2.16
N LYS A 75 -6.30 19.14 -3.07
CA LYS A 75 -6.46 18.68 -4.44
C LYS A 75 -5.94 17.26 -4.56
N TYR A 76 -6.76 16.39 -5.14
CA TYR A 76 -6.39 15.00 -5.45
C TYR A 76 -6.56 14.70 -6.93
N THR A 77 -5.62 13.98 -7.49
CA THR A 77 -5.67 13.50 -8.87
C THR A 77 -5.26 12.04 -8.91
N CYS A 78 -5.93 11.26 -9.75
CA CYS A 78 -5.53 9.90 -10.06
C CYS A 78 -5.45 9.74 -11.58
N ARG A 79 -4.37 9.12 -12.06
CA ARG A 79 -4.16 8.80 -13.48
C ARG A 79 -3.77 7.34 -13.62
N HIS A 80 -4.54 6.60 -14.39
CA HIS A 80 -4.23 5.22 -14.75
C HIS A 80 -3.58 5.18 -16.13
N GLY A 81 -2.37 4.63 -16.20
CA GLY A 81 -1.67 4.31 -17.44
C GLY A 81 -1.79 2.81 -17.77
N MET A 82 -1.09 2.36 -18.82
CA MET A 82 -1.13 0.94 -19.21
C MET A 82 -0.38 0.02 -18.23
N SER A 83 0.64 0.52 -17.56
CA SER A 83 1.49 -0.24 -16.61
C SER A 83 1.73 0.48 -15.31
N TYR A 84 1.03 1.58 -15.05
CA TYR A 84 1.23 2.36 -13.84
C TYR A 84 -0.05 3.08 -13.42
N THR A 85 -0.12 3.40 -12.15
CA THR A 85 -1.13 4.30 -11.58
C THR A 85 -0.43 5.37 -10.77
N THR A 86 -0.75 6.64 -11.01
CA THR A 86 -0.21 7.77 -10.26
C THR A 86 -1.31 8.47 -9.49
N TYR A 87 -1.10 8.60 -8.19
CA TYR A 87 -1.88 9.44 -7.28
C TYR A 87 -1.10 10.70 -6.98
N GLU A 88 -1.80 11.83 -6.94
CA GLU A 88 -1.21 13.13 -6.60
C GLU A 88 -2.08 13.84 -5.57
N CYS A 89 -1.44 14.49 -4.62
CA CYS A 89 -2.07 15.34 -3.61
C CYS A 89 -1.36 16.69 -3.53
N ASP A 90 -2.14 17.77 -3.44
CA ASP A 90 -1.63 19.11 -3.10
C ASP A 90 -2.38 19.60 -1.86
N TYR A 91 -1.69 19.60 -0.72
CA TYR A 91 -2.26 19.99 0.57
C TYR A 91 -1.25 20.76 1.42
N LYS A 92 -1.69 21.87 2.00
CA LYS A 92 -0.85 22.72 2.89
C LYS A 92 0.51 23.13 2.28
N GLY A 93 0.59 23.27 0.95
CA GLY A 93 1.82 23.62 0.25
C GLY A 93 2.81 22.47 0.09
N ILE A 94 2.39 21.25 0.35
CA ILE A 94 3.14 20.03 0.02
C ILE A 94 2.45 19.37 -1.17
N LYS A 95 3.18 19.26 -2.29
CA LYS A 95 2.79 18.42 -3.41
C LYS A 95 3.42 17.06 -3.26
N ALA A 96 2.60 16.03 -3.26
CA ALA A 96 3.03 14.65 -3.13
C ALA A 96 2.51 13.84 -4.31
N SER A 97 3.30 12.88 -4.78
CA SER A 97 2.85 11.88 -5.74
C SER A 97 3.32 10.50 -5.35
N GLN A 98 2.51 9.50 -5.65
CA GLN A 98 2.82 8.08 -5.53
C GLN A 98 2.50 7.42 -6.86
N THR A 99 3.49 6.81 -7.49
CA THR A 99 3.29 6.02 -8.70
C THR A 99 3.52 4.56 -8.38
N LEU A 100 2.50 3.74 -8.61
CA LEU A 100 2.54 2.28 -8.52
C LEU A 100 2.85 1.72 -9.90
N MET A 101 3.78 0.78 -9.98
CA MET A 101 4.17 0.13 -11.22
C MET A 101 4.59 -1.32 -10.97
N VAL A 102 4.09 -2.23 -11.78
CA VAL A 102 4.51 -3.64 -11.80
C VAL A 102 5.27 -3.89 -13.10
N PRO A 103 6.59 -4.20 -13.03
CA PRO A 103 7.36 -4.62 -14.21
C PRO A 103 6.85 -5.93 -14.79
N MET A 104 7.09 -6.16 -16.09
CA MET A 104 6.56 -7.36 -16.78
C MET A 104 7.27 -8.66 -16.39
N ASP A 105 8.55 -8.58 -16.05
CA ASP A 105 9.41 -9.75 -15.88
C ASP A 105 9.81 -10.02 -14.42
N ASP A 106 9.35 -9.18 -13.50
CA ASP A 106 9.70 -9.27 -12.08
C ASP A 106 8.46 -9.42 -11.19
N ALA A 107 8.56 -10.22 -10.13
CA ALA A 107 7.54 -10.35 -9.10
C ALA A 107 7.66 -9.24 -8.04
N VAL A 108 7.67 -7.99 -8.48
CA VAL A 108 7.82 -6.81 -7.63
C VAL A 108 6.82 -5.72 -8.03
N GLU A 109 6.28 -5.01 -7.05
CA GLU A 109 5.59 -3.74 -7.25
C GLU A 109 6.47 -2.60 -6.76
N LEU A 110 6.67 -1.61 -7.58
CA LEU A 110 7.47 -0.43 -7.29
C LEU A 110 6.56 0.74 -6.93
N TRP A 111 6.89 1.43 -5.83
CA TRP A 111 6.25 2.66 -5.40
C TRP A 111 7.25 3.82 -5.51
N ASP A 112 7.09 4.65 -6.53
CA ASP A 112 7.85 5.91 -6.64
C ASP A 112 7.10 7.01 -5.91
N VAL A 113 7.63 7.45 -4.77
CA VAL A 113 7.05 8.50 -3.91
C VAL A 113 7.88 9.76 -4.02
N ARG A 114 7.23 10.87 -4.42
CA ARG A 114 7.88 12.17 -4.56
C ARG A 114 7.17 13.22 -3.74
N LEU A 115 7.94 14.00 -3.01
CA LEU A 115 7.46 15.12 -2.20
C LEU A 115 8.11 16.42 -2.66
N LYS A 116 7.31 17.47 -2.79
CA LYS A 116 7.78 18.82 -3.12
C LYS A 116 7.15 19.83 -2.16
N ASN A 117 7.99 20.50 -1.38
CA ASN A 117 7.59 21.67 -0.64
C ASN A 117 7.46 22.86 -1.62
N THR A 118 6.28 23.43 -1.72
CA THR A 118 5.98 24.59 -2.58
C THR A 118 5.94 25.88 -1.80
N THR A 119 6.22 25.83 -0.50
CA THR A 119 6.33 27.00 0.36
C THR A 119 7.76 27.48 0.47
N ASP A 120 7.95 28.70 0.92
CA ASP A 120 9.25 29.32 1.22
C ASP A 120 9.79 28.97 2.60
N LYS A 121 9.09 28.12 3.36
CA LYS A 121 9.44 27.71 4.73
C LYS A 121 9.90 26.27 4.77
N GLU A 122 10.87 26.01 5.62
CA GLU A 122 11.25 24.63 5.94
C GLU A 122 10.07 23.88 6.58
N ARG A 123 9.89 22.63 6.13
CA ARG A 123 8.83 21.74 6.62
C ARG A 123 9.42 20.38 6.99
N ARG A 124 9.01 19.85 8.12
CA ARG A 124 9.34 18.50 8.56
C ARG A 124 8.11 17.61 8.38
N ILE A 125 8.20 16.72 7.42
CA ILE A 125 7.11 15.79 7.05
C ILE A 125 7.57 14.37 7.33
N SER A 126 6.81 13.62 8.12
CA SER A 126 6.99 12.18 8.27
C SER A 126 6.21 11.47 7.17
N VAL A 127 6.80 10.42 6.61
CA VAL A 127 6.23 9.61 5.53
C VAL A 127 6.04 8.20 6.06
N PHE A 128 4.85 7.63 5.87
CA PHE A 128 4.52 6.26 6.26
C PHE A 128 3.96 5.52 5.06
N SER A 129 4.61 4.46 4.65
CA SER A 129 4.07 3.53 3.66
C SER A 129 3.29 2.42 4.37
N TYR A 130 2.19 1.99 3.78
CA TYR A 130 1.30 1.00 4.38
C TYR A 130 0.74 0.05 3.34
N CYS A 131 0.82 -1.24 3.63
CA CYS A 131 0.07 -2.30 2.97
C CYS A 131 -0.27 -3.41 3.97
N GLU A 132 -1.26 -4.24 3.65
CA GLU A 132 -1.58 -5.44 4.43
C GLU A 132 -1.33 -6.67 3.58
N PHE A 133 -0.43 -7.53 4.02
CA PHE A 133 -0.20 -8.81 3.36
C PHE A 133 -1.32 -9.81 3.66
N SER A 134 -1.64 -10.62 2.66
CA SER A 134 -2.57 -11.73 2.77
C SER A 134 -2.30 -12.71 1.64
N PHE A 135 -1.52 -13.73 1.89
CA PHE A 135 -1.21 -14.76 0.90
C PHE A 135 -2.23 -15.88 1.02
N HIS A 136 -3.45 -15.65 0.53
CA HIS A 136 -4.53 -16.55 0.84
C HIS A 136 -5.63 -16.56 -0.21
N HIS A 137 -6.38 -17.63 -0.23
CA HIS A 137 -7.59 -17.77 -1.02
C HIS A 137 -8.62 -16.72 -0.58
N ILE A 138 -9.15 -15.94 -1.53
CA ILE A 138 -10.03 -14.78 -1.25
C ILE A 138 -11.25 -15.15 -0.39
N MET A 139 -11.84 -16.32 -0.61
CA MET A 139 -13.02 -16.74 0.15
C MET A 139 -12.68 -17.02 1.61
N ILE A 140 -11.53 -17.60 1.87
CA ILE A 140 -11.08 -17.89 3.23
C ILE A 140 -10.69 -16.60 3.94
N ASP A 141 -9.97 -15.70 3.28
CA ASP A 141 -9.62 -14.38 3.85
C ASP A 141 -10.87 -13.54 4.15
N ASN A 142 -11.89 -13.58 3.30
CA ASN A 142 -13.16 -12.89 3.53
C ASN A 142 -14.00 -13.52 4.65
N GLN A 143 -13.95 -14.82 4.84
CA GLN A 143 -14.69 -15.54 5.88
C GLN A 143 -13.98 -15.47 7.23
N ASN A 144 -12.66 -15.54 7.25
CA ASN A 144 -11.85 -15.60 8.45
C ASN A 144 -10.52 -14.86 8.28
N PHE A 145 -10.60 -13.56 8.11
CA PHE A 145 -9.40 -12.73 7.94
C PHE A 145 -8.44 -12.79 9.14
N GLN A 146 -8.93 -13.18 10.29
CA GLN A 146 -8.11 -13.34 11.49
C GLN A 146 -7.08 -14.46 11.33
N MET A 147 -7.32 -15.43 10.46
CA MET A 147 -6.31 -16.47 10.18
C MET A 147 -4.99 -15.86 9.69
N SER A 148 -5.04 -14.92 8.76
CA SER A 148 -3.82 -14.26 8.27
C SER A 148 -3.12 -13.43 9.37
N LEU A 149 -3.86 -12.97 10.39
CA LEU A 149 -3.27 -12.24 11.53
C LEU A 149 -2.61 -13.18 12.54
N TYR A 150 -3.18 -14.34 12.77
CA TYR A 150 -2.70 -15.28 13.81
C TYR A 150 -1.77 -16.36 13.27
N CYS A 151 -1.86 -16.68 11.98
CA CYS A 151 -1.05 -17.70 11.33
C CYS A 151 0.10 -17.12 10.50
N ALA A 152 0.35 -15.83 10.62
CA ALA A 152 1.43 -15.14 9.95
C ALA A 152 2.55 -14.77 10.91
N GLY A 153 3.77 -14.79 10.39
CA GLY A 153 4.95 -14.20 11.01
C GLY A 153 5.43 -13.00 10.24
N SER A 154 6.07 -12.09 10.94
CA SER A 154 6.82 -11.01 10.31
C SER A 154 8.12 -10.74 11.03
N SER A 155 9.15 -10.43 10.27
CA SER A 155 10.46 -10.04 10.79
C SER A 155 10.94 -8.79 10.07
N TYR A 156 11.86 -8.07 10.71
CA TYR A 156 12.53 -6.91 10.13
C TYR A 156 14.04 -7.09 10.24
N ASP A 157 14.70 -7.08 9.12
CA ASP A 157 16.15 -7.14 9.04
C ASP A 157 16.65 -6.30 7.85
N GLU A 158 17.77 -5.59 8.01
CA GLU A 158 18.45 -4.81 6.98
C GLU A 158 17.51 -3.96 6.08
N ASN A 159 16.54 -3.28 6.66
CA ASN A 159 15.55 -2.46 5.95
C ASN A 159 14.49 -3.26 5.14
N ILE A 160 14.34 -4.53 5.44
CA ILE A 160 13.36 -5.42 4.81
C ILE A 160 12.39 -5.92 5.87
N ILE A 161 11.10 -5.74 5.64
CA ILE A 161 10.05 -6.45 6.35
C ILE A 161 9.76 -7.72 5.56
N GLU A 162 9.94 -8.85 6.20
CA GLU A 162 9.57 -10.16 5.67
C GLU A 162 8.24 -10.59 6.29
N TYR A 163 7.38 -11.17 5.49
CA TYR A 163 6.09 -11.72 5.91
C TYR A 163 5.95 -13.16 5.43
N ASP A 164 5.53 -14.06 6.33
CA ASP A 164 5.34 -15.48 6.08
C ASP A 164 3.99 -15.94 6.63
N LEU A 165 3.33 -16.83 5.90
CA LEU A 165 2.12 -17.55 6.33
C LEU A 165 2.46 -19.00 6.63
N PHE A 166 2.42 -19.38 7.88
CA PHE A 166 2.89 -20.67 8.38
C PHE A 166 2.14 -21.91 7.84
N TYR A 167 0.97 -21.73 7.24
CA TYR A 167 0.17 -22.83 6.71
C TYR A 167 0.12 -22.89 5.18
N GLU A 168 0.83 -22.01 4.50
CA GLU A 168 0.92 -21.99 3.04
C GLU A 168 2.37 -22.16 2.56
N GLU A 169 2.58 -23.04 1.58
CA GLU A 169 3.90 -23.31 1.01
C GLU A 169 4.26 -22.35 -0.14
N PHE A 170 3.77 -21.11 -0.13
CA PHE A 170 3.94 -20.16 -1.24
C PHE A 170 5.15 -19.22 -1.12
N GLY A 171 5.92 -19.37 -0.06
CA GLY A 171 7.12 -18.56 0.17
C GLY A 171 6.82 -17.24 0.88
N TYR A 172 7.84 -16.40 0.91
CA TYR A 172 7.85 -15.15 1.67
C TYR A 172 7.45 -13.96 0.83
N GLN A 173 6.89 -12.95 1.48
CA GLN A 173 6.65 -11.63 0.90
C GLN A 173 7.53 -10.59 1.58
N TYR A 174 7.97 -9.62 0.80
CA TYR A 174 8.92 -8.62 1.26
C TYR A 174 8.41 -7.22 1.03
N PHE A 175 8.64 -6.34 1.99
CA PHE A 175 8.41 -4.91 1.86
C PHE A 175 9.67 -4.16 2.27
N THR A 176 10.18 -3.32 1.37
CA THR A 176 11.43 -2.60 1.61
C THR A 176 11.39 -1.20 1.00
N SER A 177 12.35 -0.37 1.36
CA SER A 177 12.53 0.98 0.87
C SER A 177 14.00 1.24 0.56
N ASN A 178 14.28 2.12 -0.40
CA ASN A 178 15.63 2.62 -0.66
C ASN A 178 16.12 3.64 0.38
N VAL A 179 15.27 3.96 1.36
CA VAL A 179 15.61 4.83 2.49
C VAL A 179 15.47 4.03 3.77
N THR A 180 16.46 4.05 4.63
CA THR A 180 16.37 3.43 5.96
C THR A 180 15.28 4.12 6.78
N PRO A 181 14.25 3.41 7.24
CA PRO A 181 13.18 4.00 8.02
C PRO A 181 13.63 4.32 9.44
N ASP A 182 13.04 5.37 10.03
CA ASP A 182 13.23 5.68 11.45
C ASP A 182 12.50 4.68 12.37
N GLY A 183 11.57 3.90 11.83
CA GLY A 183 10.82 2.87 12.53
C GLY A 183 9.90 2.08 11.60
N PHE A 184 9.41 0.97 12.11
CA PHE A 184 8.49 0.08 11.41
C PHE A 184 7.45 -0.47 12.39
N ASP A 185 6.35 -0.96 11.86
CA ASP A 185 5.33 -1.68 12.60
C ASP A 185 4.78 -2.81 11.73
N CYS A 186 4.69 -4.00 12.28
CA CYS A 186 4.15 -5.18 11.62
C CYS A 186 2.78 -5.60 12.21
N LEU A 187 2.30 -4.88 13.22
CA LEU A 187 1.03 -5.14 13.85
C LEU A 187 -0.02 -4.11 13.40
N ARG A 188 -1.02 -4.59 12.69
CA ARG A 188 -2.11 -3.76 12.13
C ARG A 188 -2.78 -2.87 13.19
N ASP A 189 -3.14 -3.46 14.32
CA ASP A 189 -3.86 -2.75 15.38
C ASP A 189 -3.01 -1.65 16.02
N SER A 190 -1.70 -1.86 16.13
CA SER A 190 -0.76 -0.85 16.60
C SER A 190 -0.67 0.33 15.63
N PHE A 191 -0.61 0.05 14.32
CA PHE A 191 -0.52 1.09 13.30
C PHE A 191 -1.81 1.90 13.16
N LEU A 192 -2.96 1.25 13.15
CA LEU A 192 -4.27 1.90 13.00
C LEU A 192 -4.78 2.51 14.29
N GLY A 193 -4.31 2.08 15.45
CA GLY A 193 -4.73 2.57 16.76
C GLY A 193 -6.11 2.06 17.18
N CYS A 194 -6.48 0.85 16.80
CA CYS A 194 -7.73 0.20 17.15
C CYS A 194 -7.58 -0.64 18.42
#